data_0bf3b347d66b100d7bce5e8221edaccb
#
_entry.id   0bf3b347d66b100d7bce5e8221edaccb
#
_cell.length_a   1.000
_cell.length_b   1.000
_cell.length_c   1.000
_cell.angle_alpha   90.00
_cell.angle_beta   90.00
_cell.angle_gamma   90.00
#
_symmetry.space_group_name_H-M   'P 1'
#
loop_
_entity.id
_entity.type
_entity.pdbx_description
1 polymer ?
#
loop_
_entity_poly.entity_id
_entity_poly.type
_entity_poly.pdbx_seq_one_letter_code
_entity_poly.pdbx_strand_id
1 'polypeptide(L)'
;MDYLASTTQTQPKTVIDAGCGWGLSGIWCAKHLQATVASLDADPDVIPYLELTAKINGAEVTPIVGRFEDLGSDLLSATDLLIGADICFWDELVDPVIAMITTAIESGTKRIVIADPQRAPFLAVCEHILEHFGGE
;
A
#
# COMPACT_ATOMS: atom_id res chain seq x y z
N MET A 1 -1.30 -1.37 -12.05
CA MET A 1 -2.38 -2.38 -12.18
C MET A 1 -1.94 -3.59 -13.00
N ASP A 2 -1.36 -3.38 -14.15
CA ASP A 2 -0.90 -4.47 -15.03
C ASP A 2 0.09 -5.43 -14.33
N TYR A 3 1.01 -4.88 -13.52
CA TYR A 3 1.94 -5.69 -12.73
C TYR A 3 1.22 -6.63 -11.75
N LEU A 4 0.25 -6.13 -11.00
CA LEU A 4 -0.53 -6.95 -10.08
C LEU A 4 -1.35 -8.01 -10.82
N ALA A 5 -1.98 -7.64 -11.95
CA ALA A 5 -2.75 -8.56 -12.76
C ALA A 5 -1.90 -9.70 -13.32
N SER A 6 -0.66 -9.41 -13.75
CA SER A 6 0.23 -10.38 -14.41
C SER A 6 1.03 -11.26 -13.44
N THR A 7 1.26 -10.79 -12.20
CA THR A 7 2.16 -11.46 -11.24
C THR A 7 1.47 -12.08 -10.03
N THR A 8 0.15 -11.86 -9.86
CA THR A 8 -0.61 -12.43 -8.75
C THR A 8 -0.96 -13.90 -9.05
N GLN A 9 -0.15 -14.83 -8.58
CA GLN A 9 -0.39 -16.26 -8.71
C GLN A 9 -1.44 -16.76 -7.70
N THR A 10 -1.47 -16.18 -6.50
CA THR A 10 -2.45 -16.48 -5.46
C THR A 10 -3.26 -15.22 -5.18
N GLN A 11 -4.58 -15.32 -5.27
CA GLN A 11 -5.46 -14.17 -5.08
C GLN A 11 -5.41 -13.70 -3.62
N PRO A 12 -4.95 -12.47 -3.33
CA PRO A 12 -4.93 -11.94 -1.98
C PRO A 12 -6.36 -11.69 -1.51
N LYS A 13 -6.65 -12.05 -0.26
CA LYS A 13 -7.96 -11.82 0.37
C LYS A 13 -8.02 -10.48 1.11
N THR A 14 -6.88 -10.05 1.64
CA THR A 14 -6.75 -8.82 2.42
C THR A 14 -5.67 -7.94 1.82
N VAL A 15 -6.01 -6.68 1.58
CA VAL A 15 -5.12 -5.67 0.98
C VAL A 15 -5.11 -4.42 1.82
N ILE A 16 -3.92 -3.85 2.03
CA ILE A 16 -3.74 -2.48 2.51
C ILE A 16 -3.21 -1.64 1.36
N ASP A 17 -3.90 -0.53 1.07
CA ASP A 17 -3.46 0.52 0.14
C ASP A 17 -2.92 1.68 0.96
N ALA A 18 -1.59 1.78 1.08
CA ALA A 18 -0.90 2.78 1.89
C ALA A 18 -0.63 4.05 1.08
N GLY A 19 -1.04 5.20 1.61
CA GLY A 19 -1.00 6.47 0.86
C GLY A 19 -1.98 6.44 -0.30
N CYS A 20 -3.21 6.05 -0.01
CA CYS A 20 -4.19 5.69 -1.04
C CYS A 20 -4.68 6.86 -1.91
N GLY A 21 -4.60 8.10 -1.42
CA GLY A 21 -5.18 9.24 -2.12
C GLY A 21 -6.65 8.99 -2.47
N TRP A 22 -7.02 9.09 -3.74
CA TRP A 22 -8.38 8.81 -4.21
C TRP A 22 -8.69 7.30 -4.37
N GLY A 23 -7.76 6.42 -3.99
CA GLY A 23 -7.98 5.00 -3.82
C GLY A 23 -7.98 4.14 -5.08
N LEU A 24 -7.45 4.62 -6.19
CA LEU A 24 -7.51 3.88 -7.47
C LEU A 24 -6.93 2.47 -7.38
N SER A 25 -5.81 2.30 -6.68
CA SER A 25 -5.14 1.01 -6.54
C SER A 25 -5.92 0.04 -5.67
N GLY A 26 -6.38 0.48 -4.50
CA GLY A 26 -7.21 -0.33 -3.60
C GLY A 26 -8.56 -0.69 -4.21
N ILE A 27 -9.22 0.27 -4.87
CA ILE A 27 -10.49 0.04 -5.58
C ILE A 27 -10.33 -1.01 -6.67
N TRP A 28 -9.22 -0.95 -7.43
CA TRP A 28 -8.90 -1.97 -8.42
C TRP A 28 -8.77 -3.36 -7.77
N CYS A 29 -8.05 -3.46 -6.64
CA CYS A 29 -7.93 -4.71 -5.90
C CYS A 29 -9.27 -5.24 -5.40
N ALA A 30 -10.13 -4.38 -4.86
CA ALA A 30 -11.46 -4.77 -4.42
C ALA A 30 -12.31 -5.34 -5.55
N LYS A 31 -12.25 -4.73 -6.74
CA LYS A 31 -13.03 -5.17 -7.91
C LYS A 31 -12.49 -6.40 -8.59
N HIS A 32 -11.20 -6.43 -8.86
CA HIS A 32 -10.59 -7.42 -9.74
C HIS A 32 -9.99 -8.60 -8.99
N LEU A 33 -9.57 -8.39 -7.74
CA LEU A 33 -9.08 -9.47 -6.86
C LEU A 33 -10.13 -9.91 -5.84
N GLN A 34 -11.28 -9.25 -5.76
CA GLN A 34 -12.32 -9.51 -4.78
C GLN A 34 -11.78 -9.47 -3.34
N ALA A 35 -10.82 -8.63 -3.09
CA ALA A 35 -10.15 -8.48 -1.81
C ALA A 35 -10.93 -7.55 -0.88
N THR A 36 -10.80 -7.78 0.42
CA THR A 36 -11.16 -6.80 1.44
C THR A 36 -10.02 -5.78 1.54
N VAL A 37 -10.32 -4.51 1.31
CA VAL A 37 -9.31 -3.44 1.20
C VAL A 37 -9.47 -2.42 2.31
N ALA A 38 -8.38 -2.14 3.01
CA ALA A 38 -8.21 -0.98 3.87
C ALA A 38 -7.34 0.05 3.14
N SER A 39 -7.83 1.29 3.04
CA SER A 39 -7.16 2.38 2.34
C SER A 39 -6.72 3.44 3.34
N LEU A 40 -5.41 3.57 3.54
CA LEU A 40 -4.79 4.49 4.50
C LEU A 40 -4.29 5.75 3.81
N ASP A 41 -4.61 6.90 4.37
CA ASP A 41 -3.98 8.17 4.02
C ASP A 41 -3.85 9.08 5.25
N ALA A 42 -2.78 9.88 5.30
CA ALA A 42 -2.57 10.81 6.40
C ALA A 42 -3.44 12.07 6.26
N ASP A 43 -3.89 12.39 5.06
CA ASP A 43 -4.73 13.54 4.77
C ASP A 43 -6.22 13.16 4.84
N PRO A 44 -6.96 13.64 5.86
CA PRO A 44 -8.39 13.34 5.97
C PRO A 44 -9.21 13.93 4.81
N ASP A 45 -8.70 14.93 4.11
CA ASP A 45 -9.43 15.59 3.02
C ASP A 45 -9.53 14.71 1.76
N VAL A 46 -8.72 13.65 1.66
CA VAL A 46 -8.85 12.69 0.55
C VAL A 46 -10.02 11.72 0.74
N ILE A 47 -10.50 11.51 1.96
CA ILE A 47 -11.51 10.48 2.26
C ILE A 47 -12.83 10.68 1.48
N PRO A 48 -13.40 11.88 1.36
CA PRO A 48 -14.61 12.08 0.55
C PRO A 48 -14.41 11.70 -0.93
N TYR A 49 -13.21 11.93 -1.48
CA TYR A 49 -12.87 11.55 -2.86
C TYR A 49 -12.67 10.05 -3.01
N LEU A 50 -12.03 9.40 -2.04
CA LEU A 50 -11.91 7.95 -1.98
C LEU A 50 -13.30 7.28 -1.97
N GLU A 51 -14.18 7.72 -1.09
CA GLU A 51 -15.54 7.19 -0.97
C GLU A 51 -16.35 7.40 -2.26
N LEU A 52 -16.25 8.59 -2.87
CA LEU A 52 -16.91 8.88 -4.14
C LEU A 52 -16.37 8.00 -5.26
N THR A 53 -15.05 7.85 -5.35
CA THR A 53 -14.40 7.01 -6.37
C THR A 53 -14.77 5.54 -6.20
N ALA A 54 -14.82 5.04 -4.98
CA ALA A 54 -15.26 3.68 -4.66
C ALA A 54 -16.72 3.46 -5.09
N LYS A 55 -17.61 4.39 -4.72
CA LYS A 55 -19.03 4.34 -5.08
C LYS A 55 -19.26 4.34 -6.59
N ILE A 56 -18.58 5.22 -7.34
CA ILE A 56 -18.68 5.28 -8.81
C ILE A 56 -18.24 3.97 -9.45
N ASN A 57 -17.24 3.32 -8.87
CA ASN A 57 -16.71 2.05 -9.36
C ASN A 57 -17.45 0.81 -8.82
N GLY A 58 -18.44 0.97 -7.96
CA GLY A 58 -19.17 -0.15 -7.36
C GLY A 58 -18.27 -1.03 -6.49
N ALA A 59 -17.31 -0.43 -5.80
CA ALA A 59 -16.37 -1.11 -4.90
C ALA A 59 -16.58 -0.65 -3.46
N GLU A 60 -16.20 -1.50 -2.52
CA GLU A 60 -16.16 -1.18 -1.09
C GLU A 60 -14.71 -1.20 -0.62
N VAL A 61 -14.31 -0.14 0.07
CA VAL A 61 -13.01 -0.01 0.73
C VAL A 61 -13.23 0.60 2.11
N THR A 62 -12.38 0.26 3.07
CA THR A 62 -12.43 0.83 4.42
C THR A 62 -11.39 1.94 4.54
N PRO A 63 -11.80 3.21 4.67
CA PRO A 63 -10.86 4.31 4.83
C PRO A 63 -10.25 4.31 6.23
N ILE A 64 -8.95 4.60 6.30
CA ILE A 64 -8.20 4.80 7.54
C ILE A 64 -7.45 6.12 7.42
N VAL A 65 -7.71 7.05 8.34
CA VAL A 65 -6.90 8.27 8.47
C VAL A 65 -5.75 8.00 9.41
N GLY A 66 -4.53 8.04 8.89
CA GLY A 66 -3.33 7.75 9.65
C GLY A 66 -2.07 7.81 8.81
N ARG A 67 -0.94 7.76 9.48
CA ARG A 67 0.39 7.73 8.86
C ARG A 67 0.85 6.29 8.64
N PHE A 68 1.94 6.10 7.91
CA PHE A 68 2.53 4.77 7.69
C PHE A 68 2.90 4.08 9.01
N GLU A 69 3.36 4.84 10.00
CA GLU A 69 3.74 4.35 11.32
C GLU A 69 2.55 3.86 12.15
N ASP A 70 1.33 4.23 11.78
CA ASP A 70 0.11 3.78 12.45
C ASP A 70 -0.32 2.37 12.01
N LEU A 71 0.29 1.82 10.95
CA LEU A 71 0.10 0.44 10.54
C LEU A 71 0.86 -0.50 11.48
N GLY A 72 0.17 -0.97 12.51
CA GLY A 72 0.74 -1.87 13.51
C GLY A 72 0.96 -3.30 13.00
N SER A 73 1.80 -4.04 13.72
CA SER A 73 2.15 -5.43 13.39
C SER A 73 0.94 -6.37 13.33
N ASP A 74 -0.07 -6.17 14.16
CA ASP A 74 -1.28 -7.00 14.17
C ASP A 74 -2.05 -6.89 12.85
N LEU A 75 -2.22 -5.66 12.34
CA LEU A 75 -2.88 -5.44 11.06
C LEU A 75 -2.03 -5.97 9.89
N LEU A 76 -0.73 -5.70 9.91
CA LEU A 76 0.19 -6.13 8.86
C LEU A 76 0.36 -7.64 8.81
N SER A 77 0.33 -8.34 9.95
CA SER A 77 0.38 -9.81 10.00
C SER A 77 -0.85 -10.48 9.37
N ALA A 78 -1.99 -9.79 9.40
CA ALA A 78 -3.24 -10.26 8.79
C ALA A 78 -3.39 -9.84 7.31
N THR A 79 -2.38 -9.18 6.74
CA THR A 79 -2.42 -8.61 5.40
C THR A 79 -1.75 -9.53 4.39
N ASP A 80 -2.49 -9.90 3.34
CA ASP A 80 -1.93 -10.68 2.24
C ASP A 80 -1.09 -9.82 1.28
N LEU A 81 -1.53 -8.59 1.02
CA LEU A 81 -0.88 -7.68 0.09
C LEU A 81 -0.88 -6.24 0.62
N LEU A 82 0.31 -5.68 0.78
CA LEU A 82 0.51 -4.25 1.03
C LEU A 82 0.91 -3.59 -0.29
N ILE A 83 0.14 -2.59 -0.71
CA ILE A 83 0.44 -1.78 -1.90
C ILE A 83 0.65 -0.33 -1.53
N GLY A 84 1.44 0.35 -2.33
CA GLY A 84 1.61 1.80 -2.30
C GLY A 84 2.05 2.29 -3.67
N ALA A 85 1.51 3.42 -4.09
CA ALA A 85 1.88 4.04 -5.35
C ALA A 85 2.15 5.53 -5.13
N ASP A 86 3.33 5.98 -5.56
CA ASP A 86 3.75 7.39 -5.40
C ASP A 86 3.80 7.87 -3.94
N ILE A 87 4.21 7.02 -3.02
CA ILE A 87 4.16 7.30 -1.58
C ILE A 87 5.46 7.86 -0.99
N CYS A 88 6.54 7.90 -1.75
CA CYS A 88 7.85 8.36 -1.30
C CYS A 88 8.40 9.48 -2.21
N PHE A 89 7.74 10.64 -2.19
CA PHE A 89 8.05 11.75 -3.09
C PHE A 89 8.90 12.86 -2.43
N TRP A 90 9.10 12.83 -1.11
CA TRP A 90 9.97 13.73 -0.35
C TRP A 90 10.94 12.94 0.53
N ASP A 91 12.09 13.53 0.85
CA ASP A 91 13.13 12.90 1.67
C ASP A 91 12.62 12.51 3.06
N GLU A 92 11.72 13.31 3.65
CA GLU A 92 11.12 13.06 4.95
C GLU A 92 10.22 11.81 4.98
N LEU A 93 9.83 11.28 3.82
CA LEU A 93 9.03 10.05 3.72
C LEU A 93 9.89 8.79 3.65
N VAL A 94 11.20 8.90 3.47
CA VAL A 94 12.10 7.74 3.35
C VAL A 94 12.04 6.87 4.60
N ASP A 95 12.30 7.44 5.78
CA ASP A 95 12.29 6.70 7.04
C ASP A 95 10.92 6.10 7.38
N PRO A 96 9.79 6.85 7.28
CA PRO A 96 8.46 6.29 7.45
C PRO A 96 8.12 5.11 6.53
N VAL A 97 8.50 5.20 5.25
CA VAL A 97 8.25 4.13 4.29
C VAL A 97 9.13 2.91 4.58
N ILE A 98 10.41 3.10 4.90
CA ILE A 98 11.30 2.01 5.35
C ILE A 98 10.72 1.33 6.58
N ALA A 99 10.30 2.09 7.59
CA ALA A 99 9.72 1.55 8.81
C ALA A 99 8.45 0.72 8.53
N MET A 100 7.55 1.21 7.69
CA MET A 100 6.35 0.49 7.28
C MET A 100 6.70 -0.84 6.59
N ILE A 101 7.60 -0.82 5.60
CA ILE A 101 8.01 -2.02 4.87
C ILE A 101 8.69 -3.02 5.81
N THR A 102 9.59 -2.55 6.68
CA THR A 102 10.28 -3.38 7.67
C THR A 102 9.28 -4.06 8.59
N THR A 103 8.34 -3.31 9.17
CA THR A 103 7.29 -3.86 10.04
C THR A 103 6.43 -4.87 9.28
N ALA A 104 6.09 -4.61 8.03
CA ALA A 104 5.32 -5.54 7.20
C ALA A 104 6.07 -6.87 6.96
N ILE A 105 7.36 -6.80 6.63
CA ILE A 105 8.21 -7.99 6.45
C ILE A 105 8.30 -8.79 7.75
N GLU A 106 8.63 -8.14 8.85
CA GLU A 106 8.81 -8.78 10.16
C GLU A 106 7.50 -9.36 10.72
N SER A 107 6.37 -8.75 10.40
CA SER A 107 5.03 -9.23 10.79
C SER A 107 4.50 -10.38 9.92
N GLY A 108 5.14 -10.66 8.79
CA GLY A 108 4.76 -11.74 7.89
C GLY A 108 3.71 -11.37 6.85
N THR A 109 3.61 -10.11 6.46
CA THR A 109 2.84 -9.70 5.27
C THR A 109 3.32 -10.49 4.05
N LYS A 110 2.41 -11.15 3.33
CA LYS A 110 2.82 -12.14 2.32
C LYS A 110 3.46 -11.52 1.08
N ARG A 111 3.02 -10.32 0.71
CA ARG A 111 3.54 -9.60 -0.45
C ARG A 111 3.47 -8.09 -0.23
N ILE A 112 4.52 -7.40 -0.68
CA ILE A 112 4.61 -5.94 -0.64
C ILE A 112 4.94 -5.46 -2.05
N VAL A 113 4.16 -4.52 -2.57
CA VAL A 113 4.36 -3.94 -3.90
C VAL A 113 4.27 -2.42 -3.81
N ILE A 114 5.39 -1.77 -3.98
CA ILE A 114 5.47 -0.31 -4.00
C ILE A 114 5.87 0.14 -5.40
N ALA A 115 5.09 1.03 -5.98
CA ALA A 115 5.33 1.60 -7.31
C ALA A 115 5.70 3.07 -7.22
N ASP A 116 6.76 3.45 -7.91
CA ASP A 116 7.25 4.83 -8.00
C ASP A 116 7.93 5.06 -9.35
N PRO A 117 7.89 6.28 -9.92
CA PRO A 117 8.58 6.61 -11.15
C PRO A 117 10.10 6.77 -10.98
N GLN A 118 10.70 6.16 -9.97
CA GLN A 118 12.14 6.18 -9.65
C GLN A 118 12.63 7.54 -9.11
N ARG A 119 11.87 8.17 -8.24
CA ARG A 119 12.31 9.36 -7.53
C ARG A 119 13.46 9.03 -6.58
N ALA A 120 14.37 10.01 -6.37
CA ALA A 120 15.54 9.82 -5.51
C ALA A 120 15.20 9.33 -4.07
N PRO A 121 14.17 9.85 -3.37
CA PRO A 121 13.77 9.32 -2.07
C PRO A 121 13.36 7.83 -2.12
N PHE A 122 12.62 7.43 -3.14
CA PHE A 122 12.23 6.03 -3.30
C PHE A 122 13.40 5.12 -3.61
N LEU A 123 14.39 5.57 -4.38
CA LEU A 123 15.61 4.79 -4.64
C LEU A 123 16.39 4.55 -3.35
N ALA A 124 16.43 5.49 -2.42
CA ALA A 124 17.03 5.30 -1.10
C ALA A 124 16.29 4.23 -0.27
N VAL A 125 14.95 4.20 -0.35
CA VAL A 125 14.16 3.10 0.25
C VAL A 125 14.52 1.76 -0.37
N CYS A 126 14.58 1.67 -1.69
CA CYS A 126 14.94 0.44 -2.40
C CYS A 126 16.32 -0.07 -1.99
N GLU A 127 17.33 0.81 -1.97
CA GLU A 127 18.68 0.46 -1.55
C GLU A 127 18.68 -0.13 -0.14
N HIS A 128 18.06 0.56 0.82
CA HIS A 128 17.98 0.10 2.20
C HIS A 128 17.32 -1.28 2.33
N ILE A 129 16.16 -1.46 1.70
CA ILE A 129 15.40 -2.72 1.81
C ILE A 129 16.12 -3.87 1.13
N LEU A 130 16.71 -3.66 -0.05
CA LEU A 130 17.47 -4.69 -0.75
C LEU A 130 18.72 -5.14 0.01
N GLU A 131 19.43 -4.19 0.64
CA GLU A 131 20.61 -4.52 1.46
C GLU A 131 20.27 -5.35 2.70
N HIS A 132 19.12 -5.10 3.34
CA HIS A 132 18.77 -5.72 4.62
C HIS A 132 17.91 -6.98 4.47
N PHE A 133 17.03 -7.03 3.48
CA PHE A 133 16.04 -8.09 3.35
C PHE A 133 16.12 -8.84 2.00
N GLY A 134 16.80 -8.28 1.02
CA GLY A 134 16.75 -8.79 -0.35
C GLY A 134 15.42 -8.39 -1.03
N GLY A 135 15.17 -8.98 -2.22
CA GLY A 135 13.96 -8.73 -3.03
C GLY A 135 14.31 -8.30 -4.46
N GLU A 136 13.28 -7.84 -5.20
CA GLU A 136 13.40 -7.34 -6.58
C GLU A 136 12.60 -6.05 -6.80
#